data_8e6f5bda87dc93785214ba639031a6ff
#
_entry.id   8e6f5bda87dc93785214ba639031a6ff
#
_cell.length_a   1.000
_cell.length_b   1.000
_cell.length_c   1.000
_cell.angle_alpha   90.00
_cell.angle_beta   90.00
_cell.angle_gamma   90.00
#
_symmetry.space_group_name_H-M   'P 1'
#
loop_
_entity.id
_entity.type
_entity.pdbx_description
1 polymer ?
#
loop_
_entity_poly.entity_id
_entity_poly.type
_entity_poly.pdbx_seq_one_letter_code
_entity_poly.pdbx_strand_id
1 'polypeptide(L)'
;FFTKAYSILDLIVKIAFELENPIESFSSITKLKSSEKIWGNRKQLRMNGTQDTIFEDCIVIKQIEALRNEAVHNGTWEFAPKVFLRIEDSTIIERYMLFPDFEEGHLATVKNRRHFFSSGTKVNDALIPIHEEFYRRLLTTLQNIVKYNANVE
;
A
#
# COMPACT_ATOMS: atom_id res chain seq x y z
N PHE A 1 9.36 -2.53 -2.96
CA PHE A 1 7.97 -2.91 -3.17
C PHE A 1 7.02 -1.83 -2.68
N PHE A 2 6.97 -1.50 -1.37
CA PHE A 2 5.96 -0.63 -0.75
C PHE A 2 5.88 0.76 -1.36
N THR A 3 7.02 1.39 -1.69
CA THR A 3 7.03 2.71 -2.35
C THR A 3 6.37 2.66 -3.73
N LYS A 4 6.67 1.64 -4.52
CA LYS A 4 6.07 1.46 -5.84
C LYS A 4 4.57 1.12 -5.75
N ALA A 5 4.19 0.23 -4.82
CA ALA A 5 2.79 -0.10 -4.59
C ALA A 5 1.98 1.15 -4.20
N TYR A 6 2.51 1.99 -3.30
CA TYR A 6 1.86 3.24 -2.93
C TYR A 6 1.75 4.23 -4.09
N SER A 7 2.76 4.32 -4.97
CA SER A 7 2.68 5.15 -6.18
C SER A 7 1.58 4.67 -7.13
N ILE A 8 1.32 3.36 -7.19
CA ILE A 8 0.20 2.80 -7.94
C ILE A 8 -1.14 3.21 -7.30
N LEU A 9 -1.26 3.18 -5.97
CA LEU A 9 -2.45 3.66 -5.27
C LEU A 9 -2.75 5.12 -5.62
N ASP A 10 -1.74 5.99 -5.60
CA ASP A 10 -1.88 7.40 -5.99
C ASP A 10 -2.33 7.55 -7.45
N LEU A 11 -1.75 6.77 -8.37
CA LEU A 11 -2.13 6.79 -9.78
C LEU A 11 -3.58 6.38 -10.01
N ILE A 12 -4.02 5.30 -9.36
CA ILE A 12 -5.40 4.80 -9.51
C ILE A 12 -6.41 5.79 -8.93
N VAL A 13 -6.10 6.48 -7.82
CA VAL A 13 -6.96 7.56 -7.32
C VAL A 13 -7.12 8.67 -8.35
N LYS A 14 -6.04 9.07 -9.03
CA LYS A 14 -6.12 10.08 -10.10
C LYS A 14 -7.01 9.62 -11.24
N ILE A 15 -6.80 8.40 -11.73
CA ILE A 15 -7.61 7.83 -12.83
C ILE A 15 -9.09 7.77 -12.43
N ALA A 16 -9.39 7.23 -11.25
CA ALA A 16 -10.77 7.14 -10.78
C ALA A 16 -11.41 8.52 -10.61
N PHE A 17 -10.66 9.50 -10.11
CA PHE A 17 -11.14 10.88 -9.94
C PHE A 17 -11.48 11.53 -11.29
N GLU A 18 -10.61 11.39 -12.29
CA GLU A 18 -10.87 11.93 -13.65
C GLU A 18 -12.09 11.28 -14.30
N LEU A 19 -12.29 9.97 -14.11
CA LEU A 19 -13.47 9.25 -14.62
C LEU A 19 -14.76 9.68 -13.93
N GLU A 20 -14.74 9.94 -12.64
CA GLU A 20 -15.92 10.39 -11.90
C GLU A 20 -16.22 11.89 -12.10
N ASN A 21 -15.25 12.66 -12.58
CA ASN A 21 -15.33 14.10 -12.81
C ASN A 21 -14.79 14.44 -14.20
N PRO A 22 -15.47 13.99 -15.28
CA PRO A 22 -15.00 14.24 -16.64
C PRO A 22 -14.93 15.73 -16.92
N ILE A 23 -13.89 16.16 -17.62
CA ILE A 23 -13.67 17.55 -17.97
C ILE A 23 -14.59 17.88 -19.17
N GLU A 24 -15.64 18.64 -18.93
CA GLU A 24 -16.54 19.12 -19.98
C GLU A 24 -15.93 20.27 -20.80
N SER A 25 -15.05 21.06 -20.18
CA SER A 25 -14.28 22.10 -20.84
C SER A 25 -12.96 22.36 -20.13
N PHE A 26 -11.94 22.80 -20.87
CA PHE A 26 -10.63 23.16 -20.30
C PHE A 26 -10.68 24.33 -19.29
N SER A 27 -11.80 25.05 -19.22
CA SER A 27 -11.99 26.16 -18.28
C SER A 27 -12.45 25.71 -16.88
N SER A 28 -12.90 24.46 -16.72
CA SER A 28 -13.43 23.92 -15.46
C SER A 28 -12.70 22.65 -15.04
N ILE A 29 -11.39 22.76 -14.79
CA ILE A 29 -10.60 21.61 -14.29
C ILE A 29 -10.88 21.43 -12.81
N THR A 30 -11.55 20.33 -12.47
CA THR A 30 -11.68 19.89 -11.08
C THR A 30 -10.34 19.33 -10.63
N LYS A 31 -9.86 19.80 -9.48
CA LYS A 31 -8.57 19.35 -8.90
C LYS A 31 -8.80 18.53 -7.65
N LEU A 32 -7.97 17.52 -7.45
CA LEU A 32 -7.87 16.84 -6.15
C LEU A 32 -7.55 17.86 -5.06
N LYS A 33 -8.23 17.78 -3.92
CA LYS A 33 -8.11 18.75 -2.82
C LYS A 33 -6.72 18.82 -2.20
N SER A 34 -5.93 17.75 -2.30
CA SER A 34 -4.57 17.68 -1.78
C SER A 34 -3.63 17.09 -2.81
N SER A 35 -2.62 17.84 -3.20
CA SER A 35 -1.52 17.33 -4.02
C SER A 35 -0.50 16.52 -3.22
N GLU A 36 -0.45 16.69 -1.89
CA GLU A 36 0.55 16.05 -1.03
C GLU A 36 0.15 14.64 -0.60
N LYS A 37 -1.16 14.36 -0.51
CA LYS A 37 -1.71 13.08 -0.06
C LYS A 37 -2.76 12.58 -1.03
N ILE A 38 -2.35 12.24 -2.24
CA ILE A 38 -3.26 11.84 -3.33
C ILE A 38 -4.11 10.64 -2.90
N TRP A 39 -3.49 9.61 -2.32
CA TRP A 39 -4.21 8.45 -1.78
C TRP A 39 -5.28 8.83 -0.74
N GLY A 40 -5.06 9.87 0.07
CA GLY A 40 -6.02 10.39 1.02
C GLY A 40 -7.31 10.92 0.37
N ASN A 41 -7.26 11.34 -0.89
CA ASN A 41 -8.40 11.85 -1.63
C ASN A 41 -9.38 10.75 -2.08
N ARG A 42 -9.01 9.45 -1.97
CA ARG A 42 -9.91 8.33 -2.29
C ARG A 42 -11.27 8.43 -1.60
N LYS A 43 -11.32 9.06 -0.43
CA LYS A 43 -12.57 9.27 0.32
C LYS A 43 -13.59 10.14 -0.41
N GLN A 44 -13.18 10.86 -1.44
CA GLN A 44 -14.06 11.70 -2.28
C GLN A 44 -14.62 10.92 -3.47
N LEU A 45 -14.10 9.73 -3.76
CA LEU A 45 -14.51 8.90 -4.88
C LEU A 45 -15.81 8.16 -4.54
N ARG A 46 -16.70 8.00 -5.52
CA ARG A 46 -17.87 7.12 -5.42
C ARG A 46 -17.46 5.66 -5.28
N MET A 47 -16.31 5.30 -5.86
CA MET A 47 -15.71 3.96 -5.75
C MET A 47 -15.12 3.67 -4.37
N ASN A 48 -15.02 4.65 -3.47
CA ASN A 48 -14.46 4.43 -2.14
C ASN A 48 -15.28 3.40 -1.36
N GLY A 49 -14.60 2.45 -0.71
CA GLY A 49 -15.24 1.38 0.05
C GLY A 49 -15.77 0.22 -0.79
N THR A 50 -15.56 0.22 -2.12
CA THR A 50 -15.98 -0.90 -2.97
C THR A 50 -15.24 -2.16 -2.58
N GLN A 51 -16.00 -3.22 -2.28
CA GLN A 51 -15.48 -4.50 -1.83
C GLN A 51 -14.50 -5.12 -2.83
N ASP A 52 -13.50 -5.83 -2.35
CA ASP A 52 -12.45 -6.52 -3.11
C ASP A 52 -11.59 -5.63 -4.01
N THR A 53 -11.70 -4.31 -3.87
CA THR A 53 -10.84 -3.34 -4.57
C THR A 53 -9.74 -2.79 -3.66
N ILE A 54 -8.82 -2.00 -4.25
CA ILE A 54 -7.85 -1.23 -3.45
C ILE A 54 -8.51 -0.13 -2.62
N PHE A 55 -9.74 0.25 -2.94
CA PHE A 55 -10.49 1.29 -2.22
C PHE A 55 -11.22 0.77 -0.98
N GLU A 56 -11.24 -0.55 -0.78
CA GLU A 56 -11.74 -1.15 0.45
C GLU A 56 -10.77 -0.89 1.61
N ASP A 57 -11.32 -0.64 2.80
CA ASP A 57 -10.51 -0.51 4.02
C ASP A 57 -10.05 -1.89 4.49
N CYS A 58 -8.91 -2.35 3.98
CA CYS A 58 -8.38 -3.68 4.26
C CYS A 58 -6.95 -3.64 4.81
N ILE A 59 -6.58 -4.72 5.50
CA ILE A 59 -5.29 -4.85 6.19
C ILE A 59 -4.11 -4.64 5.25
N VAL A 60 -4.12 -5.24 4.06
CA VAL A 60 -3.00 -5.17 3.11
C VAL A 60 -2.72 -3.74 2.66
N ILE A 61 -3.76 -2.97 2.37
CA ILE A 61 -3.58 -1.56 1.98
C ILE A 61 -3.03 -0.72 3.14
N LYS A 62 -3.51 -0.95 4.37
CA LYS A 62 -2.97 -0.31 5.57
C LYS A 62 -1.49 -0.65 5.80
N GLN A 63 -1.11 -1.91 5.60
CA GLN A 63 0.29 -2.36 5.70
C GLN A 63 1.19 -1.68 4.66
N ILE A 64 0.73 -1.59 3.40
CA ILE A 64 1.47 -0.90 2.33
C ILE A 64 1.67 0.58 2.68
N GLU A 65 0.62 1.26 3.15
CA GLU A 65 0.67 2.66 3.56
C GLU A 65 1.64 2.87 4.73
N ALA A 66 1.55 2.04 5.78
CA ALA A 66 2.39 2.13 6.96
C ALA A 66 3.87 1.91 6.63
N LEU A 67 4.20 0.84 5.91
CA LEU A 67 5.60 0.51 5.56
C LEU A 67 6.21 1.50 4.57
N ARG A 68 5.40 2.01 3.63
CA ARG A 68 5.86 3.11 2.76
C ARG A 68 6.21 4.35 3.57
N ASN A 69 5.37 4.71 4.54
CA ASN A 69 5.59 5.88 5.38
C ASN A 69 6.88 5.71 6.20
N GLU A 70 7.12 4.54 6.77
CA GLU A 70 8.38 4.26 7.46
C GLU A 70 9.58 4.34 6.50
N ALA A 71 9.49 3.73 5.32
CA ALA A 71 10.59 3.74 4.34
C ALA A 71 10.92 5.16 3.84
N VAL A 72 9.92 6.02 3.65
CA VAL A 72 10.10 7.37 3.09
C VAL A 72 10.53 8.38 4.16
N HIS A 73 9.95 8.31 5.36
CA HIS A 73 10.20 9.30 6.40
C HIS A 73 11.32 8.92 7.36
N ASN A 74 11.55 7.63 7.55
CA ASN A 74 12.54 7.12 8.51
C ASN A 74 13.66 6.31 7.83
N GLY A 75 13.63 6.16 6.51
CA GLY A 75 14.63 5.40 5.73
C GLY A 75 14.44 3.89 5.80
N THR A 76 13.85 3.38 6.86
CA THR A 76 13.55 1.97 7.09
C THR A 76 12.53 1.85 8.23
N TRP A 77 11.93 0.65 8.39
CA TRP A 77 11.06 0.34 9.52
C TRP A 77 11.81 -0.05 10.80
N GLU A 78 13.13 -0.01 10.80
CA GLU A 78 13.94 -0.20 12.00
C GLU A 78 15.08 0.81 12.01
N PHE A 79 15.33 1.43 13.17
CA PHE A 79 16.41 2.41 13.35
C PHE A 79 17.80 1.79 13.09
N ALA A 80 17.97 0.52 13.45
CA ALA A 80 19.18 -0.26 13.17
C ALA A 80 18.77 -1.58 12.50
N PRO A 81 18.61 -1.60 11.17
CA PRO A 81 18.18 -2.79 10.46
C PRO A 81 19.17 -3.93 10.65
N LYS A 82 18.63 -5.10 11.04
CA LYS A 82 19.40 -6.32 11.30
C LYS A 82 19.19 -7.31 10.19
N VAL A 83 20.28 -7.86 9.69
CA VAL A 83 20.26 -9.01 8.80
C VAL A 83 20.66 -10.24 9.61
N PHE A 84 19.76 -11.19 9.70
CA PHE A 84 20.00 -12.47 10.35
C PHE A 84 20.59 -13.46 9.36
N LEU A 85 21.46 -14.33 9.87
CA LEU A 85 22.09 -15.39 9.09
C LEU A 85 21.69 -16.74 9.69
N ARG A 86 21.26 -17.67 8.83
CA ARG A 86 21.20 -19.09 9.18
C ARG A 86 22.43 -19.77 8.63
N ILE A 87 23.20 -20.42 9.52
CA ILE A 87 24.46 -21.08 9.18
C ILE A 87 24.32 -22.56 9.50
N GLU A 88 24.63 -23.41 8.53
CA GLU A 88 24.74 -24.86 8.69
C GLU A 88 26.09 -25.30 8.16
N ASP A 89 26.80 -26.14 8.91
CA ASP A 89 28.13 -26.66 8.56
C ASP A 89 29.12 -25.57 8.07
N SER A 90 29.15 -24.42 8.79
CA SER A 90 29.95 -23.24 8.45
C SER A 90 29.57 -22.54 7.13
N THR A 91 28.47 -22.92 6.51
CA THR A 91 27.96 -22.31 5.29
C THR A 91 26.73 -21.47 5.58
N ILE A 92 26.69 -20.25 5.05
CA ILE A 92 25.49 -19.39 5.15
C ILE A 92 24.47 -19.93 4.15
N ILE A 93 23.38 -20.48 4.67
CA ILE A 93 22.28 -21.02 3.86
C ILE A 93 21.14 -20.02 3.68
N GLU A 94 21.03 -19.02 4.57
CA GLU A 94 19.97 -18.03 4.46
C GLU A 94 20.41 -16.69 5.05
N ARG A 95 19.95 -15.60 4.41
CA ARG A 95 20.02 -14.24 4.94
C ARG A 95 18.62 -13.67 4.94
N TYR A 96 18.15 -13.15 6.07
CA TYR A 96 16.81 -12.61 6.18
C TYR A 96 16.72 -11.42 7.11
N MET A 97 15.69 -10.62 6.94
CA MET A 97 15.27 -9.58 7.87
C MET A 97 13.91 -9.98 8.44
N LEU A 98 13.61 -9.53 9.65
CA LEU A 98 12.30 -9.72 10.24
C LEU A 98 11.33 -8.65 9.75
N PHE A 99 10.10 -9.06 9.56
CA PHE A 99 8.98 -8.21 9.26
C PHE A 99 8.41 -7.65 10.58
N PRO A 100 8.09 -6.35 10.67
CA PRO A 100 7.54 -5.80 11.90
C PRO A 100 6.14 -6.34 12.18
N ASP A 101 5.79 -6.41 13.45
CA ASP A 101 4.47 -6.85 13.88
C ASP A 101 3.41 -5.78 13.55
N PHE A 102 2.22 -6.25 13.19
CA PHE A 102 1.06 -5.42 12.88
C PHE A 102 -0.12 -5.80 13.76
N GLU A 103 -0.88 -4.80 14.14
CA GLU A 103 -2.18 -4.92 14.80
C GLU A 103 -3.23 -4.23 13.92
N GLU A 104 -4.20 -4.97 13.41
CA GLU A 104 -5.27 -4.47 12.54
C GLU A 104 -4.78 -3.63 11.34
N GLY A 105 -3.62 -3.97 10.79
CA GLY A 105 -2.99 -3.27 9.66
C GLY A 105 -2.14 -2.06 10.05
N HIS A 106 -2.01 -1.75 11.34
CA HIS A 106 -1.12 -0.72 11.85
C HIS A 106 0.15 -1.34 12.45
N LEU A 107 1.27 -0.64 12.33
CA LEU A 107 2.52 -1.07 12.94
C LEU A 107 2.39 -1.08 14.46
N ALA A 108 2.65 -2.24 15.08
CA ALA A 108 2.75 -2.35 16.52
C ALA A 108 4.02 -1.63 16.99
N THR A 109 3.85 -0.51 17.69
CA THR A 109 4.97 0.35 18.11
C THR A 109 4.96 0.62 19.61
N VAL A 110 6.16 0.72 20.18
CA VAL A 110 6.36 1.27 21.54
C VAL A 110 6.76 2.74 21.46
N LYS A 111 6.81 3.39 22.62
CA LYS A 111 7.40 4.73 22.75
C LYS A 111 8.76 4.79 22.04
N ASN A 112 9.03 5.90 21.35
CA ASN A 112 10.24 6.15 20.56
C ASN A 112 10.34 5.40 19.23
N ARG A 113 9.21 5.06 18.61
CA ARG A 113 9.13 4.46 17.26
C ARG A 113 9.90 3.15 17.10
N ARG A 114 10.01 2.36 18.16
CA ARG A 114 10.54 1.01 18.06
C ARG A 114 9.41 0.07 17.69
N HIS A 115 9.66 -0.76 16.69
CA HIS A 115 8.73 -1.79 16.25
C HIS A 115 9.00 -3.11 16.98
N PHE A 116 7.96 -3.91 17.14
CA PHE A 116 8.07 -5.27 17.62
C PHE A 116 8.30 -6.23 16.44
N PHE A 117 8.98 -7.33 16.72
CA PHE A 117 9.27 -8.41 15.79
C PHE A 117 9.02 -9.75 16.46
N SER A 118 7.98 -9.83 17.29
CA SER A 118 7.70 -10.99 18.14
C SER A 118 7.16 -12.17 17.34
N SER A 119 6.55 -11.92 16.17
CA SER A 119 6.06 -12.96 15.29
C SER A 119 7.21 -13.80 14.68
N GLY A 120 8.42 -13.25 14.61
CA GLY A 120 9.54 -13.90 13.93
C GLY A 120 9.36 -14.04 12.41
N THR A 121 8.33 -13.42 11.84
CA THR A 121 8.03 -13.50 10.40
C THR A 121 9.15 -12.87 9.59
N LYS A 122 9.64 -13.57 8.58
CA LYS A 122 10.65 -13.04 7.67
C LYS A 122 10.01 -12.13 6.63
N VAL A 123 10.75 -11.10 6.23
CA VAL A 123 10.29 -10.16 5.19
C VAL A 123 9.91 -10.89 3.91
N ASN A 124 10.70 -11.86 3.47
CA ASN A 124 10.42 -12.61 2.24
C ASN A 124 9.09 -13.37 2.32
N ASP A 125 8.79 -13.96 3.47
CA ASP A 125 7.55 -14.72 3.68
C ASP A 125 6.33 -13.80 3.77
N ALA A 126 6.50 -12.61 4.37
CA ALA A 126 5.43 -11.61 4.47
C ALA A 126 5.12 -10.92 3.14
N LEU A 127 6.14 -10.70 2.29
CA LEU A 127 5.96 -9.96 1.03
C LEU A 127 5.10 -10.69 0.01
N ILE A 128 5.17 -12.02 -0.05
CA ILE A 128 4.44 -12.81 -1.05
C ILE A 128 2.92 -12.61 -0.90
N PRO A 129 2.29 -12.91 0.26
CA PRO A 129 0.85 -12.74 0.41
C PRO A 129 0.40 -11.28 0.29
N ILE A 130 1.21 -10.32 0.73
CA ILE A 130 0.91 -8.89 0.55
C ILE A 130 0.89 -8.52 -0.93
N HIS A 131 1.86 -9.00 -1.70
CA HIS A 131 1.95 -8.74 -3.14
C HIS A 131 0.77 -9.36 -3.89
N GLU A 132 0.45 -10.63 -3.62
CA GLU A 132 -0.63 -11.36 -4.28
C GLU A 132 -1.99 -10.70 -4.02
N GLU A 133 -2.28 -10.35 -2.77
CA GLU A 133 -3.54 -9.72 -2.40
C GLU A 133 -3.63 -8.29 -2.95
N PHE A 134 -2.55 -7.52 -2.93
CA PHE A 134 -2.50 -6.20 -3.57
C PHE A 134 -2.77 -6.30 -5.07
N TYR A 135 -2.13 -7.26 -5.75
CA TYR A 135 -2.30 -7.45 -7.19
C TYR A 135 -3.73 -7.88 -7.54
N ARG A 136 -4.30 -8.81 -6.79
CA ARG A 136 -5.70 -9.24 -6.95
C ARG A 136 -6.66 -8.05 -6.85
N ARG A 137 -6.52 -7.22 -5.81
CA ARG A 137 -7.35 -6.04 -5.60
C ARG A 137 -7.15 -4.98 -6.68
N LEU A 138 -5.93 -4.79 -7.13
CA LEU A 138 -5.62 -3.88 -8.22
C LEU A 138 -6.34 -4.30 -9.51
N LEU A 139 -6.29 -5.58 -9.87
CA LEU A 139 -6.99 -6.11 -11.04
C LEU A 139 -8.49 -5.90 -10.95
N THR A 140 -9.11 -6.22 -9.80
CA THR A 140 -10.54 -5.99 -9.57
C THR A 140 -10.88 -4.50 -9.71
N THR A 141 -10.04 -3.61 -9.19
CA THR A 141 -10.23 -2.17 -9.32
C THR A 141 -10.19 -1.73 -10.77
N LEU A 142 -9.21 -2.17 -11.54
CA LEU A 142 -9.09 -1.83 -12.96
C LEU A 142 -10.28 -2.34 -13.77
N GLN A 143 -10.76 -3.55 -13.49
CA GLN A 143 -11.97 -4.09 -14.11
C GLN A 143 -13.22 -3.24 -13.81
N ASN A 144 -13.36 -2.77 -12.57
CA ASN A 144 -14.46 -1.90 -12.18
C ASN A 144 -14.36 -0.52 -12.85
N ILE A 145 -13.16 0.04 -12.97
CA ILE A 145 -12.90 1.28 -13.69
C ILE A 145 -13.33 1.15 -15.17
N VAL A 146 -12.95 0.06 -15.83
CA VAL A 146 -13.35 -0.18 -17.24
C VAL A 146 -14.87 -0.31 -17.37
N LYS A 147 -15.53 -1.05 -16.48
CA LYS A 147 -17.00 -1.19 -16.49
C LYS A 147 -17.71 0.15 -16.21
N TYR A 148 -17.17 0.97 -15.33
CA TYR A 148 -17.71 2.29 -15.03
C TYR A 148 -17.71 3.18 -16.27
N ASN A 149 -16.58 3.19 -17.01
CA ASN A 149 -16.45 3.96 -18.25
C ASN A 149 -17.43 3.50 -19.33
N ALA A 150 -17.63 2.19 -19.49
CA ALA A 150 -18.55 1.62 -20.47
C ALA A 150 -20.04 1.92 -20.19
N ASN A 151 -20.40 2.32 -18.98
CA ASN A 151 -21.78 2.67 -18.61
C ASN A 151 -22.09 4.18 -18.71
N VAL A 152 -21.09 4.99 -19.06
CA VAL A 152 -21.21 6.45 -19.21
C VAL A 152 -21.39 6.86 -20.68
N GLU A 153 -21.16 5.94 -21.62
CA GLU A 153 -21.50 6.08 -23.05
C GLU A 153 -22.94 5.68 -23.31
#